data_c56579a4d11914c7f8c595d2c19f8c49
#
_entry.id   c56579a4d11914c7f8c595d2c19f8c49
#
_cell.length_a   1.000
_cell.length_b   1.000
_cell.length_c   1.000
_cell.angle_alpha   90.00
_cell.angle_beta   90.00
_cell.angle_gamma   90.00
#
_symmetry.space_group_name_H-M   'P 1'
#
loop_
_entity.id
_entity.type
_entity.pdbx_description
1 polymer ?
#
loop_
_entity_poly.entity_id
_entity_poly.type
_entity_poly.pdbx_seq_one_letter_code
_entity_poly.pdbx_strand_id
1 'polypeptide(L)'
;MTENLKISPLNRVLLLVTVILAGYQVAVGIEGMDQLPILAYTIAFGTLLVASLLIILLGYDALDSPLVIIISTIIPLSLSLGLVWQHLPELRLGYLVFTCVGFVLVLITRWLPFHLKIQTFVLAVMHGTAGLILFLLPTILAALGVTR
;
A
#
# COMPACT_ATOMS: atom_id res chain seq x y z
N MET A 1 25.81 7.97 -18.15
CA MET A 1 24.86 7.50 -19.19
C MET A 1 23.79 6.72 -18.48
N THR A 2 22.69 7.37 -18.14
CA THR A 2 21.52 6.69 -17.56
C THR A 2 20.82 5.97 -18.70
N GLU A 3 20.96 4.65 -18.75
CA GLU A 3 20.10 3.83 -19.59
C GLU A 3 18.66 4.08 -19.13
N ASN A 4 17.90 4.79 -19.95
CA ASN A 4 16.45 4.90 -19.75
C ASN A 4 15.90 3.46 -19.74
N LEU A 5 15.62 2.92 -18.55
CA LEU A 5 15.00 1.62 -18.35
C LEU A 5 13.59 1.67 -18.95
N LYS A 6 13.51 1.50 -20.27
CA LYS A 6 12.24 1.47 -21.00
C LYS A 6 11.38 0.33 -20.45
N ILE A 7 10.17 0.67 -20.06
CA ILE A 7 9.18 -0.32 -19.62
C ILE A 7 8.94 -1.29 -20.78
N SER A 8 9.11 -2.60 -20.53
CA SER A 8 8.81 -3.61 -21.54
C SER A 8 7.32 -3.58 -21.91
N PRO A 9 6.95 -3.96 -23.14
CA PRO A 9 5.54 -4.02 -23.55
C PRO A 9 4.68 -4.88 -22.61
N LEU A 10 5.23 -5.99 -22.14
CA LEU A 10 4.56 -6.87 -21.18
C LEU A 10 4.25 -6.13 -19.87
N ASN A 11 5.25 -5.42 -19.30
CA ASN A 11 5.06 -4.68 -18.06
C ASN A 11 4.05 -3.54 -18.21
N ARG A 12 4.00 -2.88 -19.40
CA ARG A 12 2.95 -1.90 -19.69
C ARG A 12 1.56 -2.51 -19.67
N VAL A 13 1.39 -3.68 -20.29
CA VAL A 13 0.09 -4.38 -20.27
C VAL A 13 -0.30 -4.77 -18.85
N LEU A 14 0.63 -5.31 -18.07
CA LEU A 14 0.36 -5.66 -16.66
C LEU A 14 -0.02 -4.44 -15.82
N LEU A 15 0.68 -3.32 -15.99
CA LEU A 15 0.35 -2.06 -15.32
C LEU A 15 -1.03 -1.54 -15.75
N LEU A 16 -1.38 -1.61 -17.03
CA LEU A 16 -2.72 -1.22 -17.51
C LEU A 16 -3.82 -2.10 -16.91
N VAL A 17 -3.60 -3.41 -16.83
CA VAL A 17 -4.52 -4.32 -16.15
C VAL A 17 -4.68 -3.93 -14.67
N THR A 18 -3.57 -3.61 -14.00
CA THR A 18 -3.61 -3.13 -12.61
C THR A 18 -4.42 -1.84 -12.48
N VAL A 19 -4.24 -0.87 -13.39
CA VAL A 19 -5.01 0.38 -13.42
C VAL A 19 -6.50 0.10 -13.57
N ILE A 20 -6.88 -0.78 -14.49
CA ILE A 20 -8.29 -1.12 -14.75
C ILE A 20 -8.90 -1.79 -13.51
N LEU A 21 -8.21 -2.79 -12.93
CA LEU A 21 -8.70 -3.51 -11.75
C LEU A 21 -8.80 -2.60 -10.53
N ALA A 22 -7.79 -1.78 -10.28
CA ALA A 22 -7.81 -0.82 -9.19
C ALA A 22 -8.91 0.24 -9.37
N GLY A 23 -9.06 0.77 -10.59
CA GLY A 23 -10.12 1.72 -10.93
C GLY A 23 -11.52 1.11 -10.78
N TYR A 24 -11.70 -0.13 -11.22
CA TYR A 24 -12.95 -0.87 -11.02
C TYR A 24 -13.26 -1.00 -9.52
N GLN A 25 -12.28 -1.39 -8.70
CA GLN A 25 -12.46 -1.56 -7.26
C GLN A 25 -12.83 -0.25 -6.55
N VAL A 26 -12.25 0.87 -6.98
CA VAL A 26 -12.61 2.21 -6.46
C VAL A 26 -14.01 2.61 -6.89
N ALA A 27 -14.39 2.33 -8.15
CA ALA A 27 -15.68 2.74 -8.70
C ALA A 27 -16.86 1.93 -8.14
N VAL A 28 -16.68 0.62 -8.01
CA VAL A 28 -17.73 -0.29 -7.49
C VAL A 28 -17.82 -0.20 -5.98
N GLY A 29 -16.68 0.00 -5.31
CA GLY A 29 -16.60 -0.03 -3.85
C GLY A 29 -16.75 -1.43 -3.28
N ILE A 30 -16.96 -1.50 -1.97
CA ILE A 30 -17.18 -2.74 -1.23
C ILE A 30 -18.41 -2.53 -0.37
N GLU A 31 -19.47 -3.31 -0.61
CA GLU A 31 -20.71 -3.24 0.17
C GLU A 31 -20.62 -4.11 1.43
N GLY A 32 -21.38 -3.75 2.46
CA GLY A 32 -21.52 -4.56 3.68
C GLY A 32 -20.38 -4.46 4.70
N MET A 33 -19.51 -3.46 4.57
CA MET A 33 -18.44 -3.19 5.52
C MET A 33 -18.67 -1.89 6.29
N ASP A 34 -17.94 -1.74 7.42
CA ASP A 34 -17.85 -0.48 8.14
C ASP A 34 -17.20 0.62 7.26
N GLN A 35 -17.45 1.88 7.56
CA GLN A 35 -16.95 3.03 6.77
C GLN A 35 -15.41 3.09 6.72
N LEU A 36 -14.72 2.74 7.81
CA LEU A 36 -13.26 2.84 7.87
C LEU A 36 -12.55 1.83 6.95
N PRO A 37 -12.89 0.53 6.92
CA PRO A 37 -12.38 -0.40 5.92
C PRO A 37 -12.64 0.05 4.49
N ILE A 38 -13.84 0.54 4.18
CA ILE A 38 -14.18 1.05 2.84
C ILE A 38 -13.22 2.18 2.46
N LEU A 39 -13.03 3.16 3.36
CA LEU A 39 -12.11 4.28 3.15
C LEU A 39 -10.67 3.79 2.96
N ALA A 40 -10.20 2.88 3.81
CA ALA A 40 -8.85 2.34 3.76
C ALA A 40 -8.57 1.62 2.43
N TYR A 41 -9.49 0.77 1.97
CA TYR A 41 -9.35 0.07 0.69
C TYR A 41 -9.46 1.03 -0.49
N THR A 42 -10.36 2.02 -0.44
CA THR A 42 -10.48 3.05 -1.49
C THR A 42 -9.18 3.85 -1.62
N ILE A 43 -8.57 4.25 -0.51
CA ILE A 43 -7.26 4.93 -0.51
C ILE A 43 -6.19 4.02 -1.11
N ALA A 44 -6.13 2.75 -0.70
CA ALA A 44 -5.14 1.81 -1.22
C ALA A 44 -5.25 1.60 -2.73
N PHE A 45 -6.45 1.28 -3.21
CA PHE A 45 -6.68 1.05 -4.65
C PHE A 45 -6.55 2.32 -5.48
N GLY A 46 -7.02 3.46 -4.97
CA GLY A 46 -6.83 4.77 -5.61
C GLY A 46 -5.34 5.13 -5.74
N THR A 47 -4.56 4.88 -4.67
CA THR A 47 -3.11 5.08 -4.69
C THR A 47 -2.42 4.13 -5.67
N LEU A 48 -2.82 2.86 -5.71
CA LEU A 48 -2.29 1.87 -6.65
C LEU A 48 -2.58 2.26 -8.11
N LEU A 49 -3.78 2.77 -8.39
CA LEU A 49 -4.16 3.29 -9.70
C LEU A 49 -3.24 4.45 -10.11
N VAL A 50 -3.10 5.46 -9.25
CA VAL A 50 -2.25 6.63 -9.53
C VAL A 50 -0.78 6.22 -9.69
N ALA A 51 -0.24 5.37 -8.80
CA ALA A 51 1.13 4.89 -8.88
C ALA A 51 1.40 4.13 -10.20
N SER A 52 0.48 3.25 -10.60
CA SER A 52 0.61 2.51 -11.86
C SER A 52 0.55 3.41 -13.08
N LEU A 53 -0.31 4.43 -13.09
CA LEU A 53 -0.36 5.44 -14.15
C LEU A 53 0.94 6.25 -14.21
N LEU A 54 1.49 6.66 -13.06
CA LEU A 54 2.75 7.40 -13.02
C LEU A 54 3.90 6.57 -13.61
N ILE A 55 3.98 5.28 -13.29
CA ILE A 55 5.00 4.38 -13.86
C ILE A 55 4.82 4.25 -15.38
N ILE A 56 3.58 4.13 -15.87
CA ILE A 56 3.30 4.05 -17.31
C ILE A 56 3.74 5.31 -18.05
N LEU A 57 3.51 6.49 -17.45
CA LEU A 57 3.77 7.80 -18.07
C LEU A 57 5.24 8.21 -17.95
N LEU A 58 5.84 8.05 -16.78
CA LEU A 58 7.19 8.54 -16.45
C LEU A 58 8.27 7.46 -16.56
N GLY A 59 7.88 6.19 -16.67
CA GLY A 59 8.82 5.08 -16.67
C GLY A 59 9.29 4.69 -15.27
N TYR A 60 10.29 3.79 -15.22
CA TYR A 60 10.85 3.33 -13.94
C TYR A 60 11.67 4.39 -13.20
N ASP A 61 12.08 5.47 -13.87
CA ASP A 61 12.77 6.60 -13.24
C ASP A 61 11.91 7.26 -12.14
N ALA A 62 10.57 7.10 -12.23
CA ALA A 62 9.66 7.53 -11.18
C ALA A 62 9.91 6.82 -9.84
N LEU A 63 10.43 5.58 -9.84
CA LEU A 63 10.66 4.78 -8.64
C LEU A 63 11.79 5.32 -7.76
N ASP A 64 12.71 6.10 -8.33
CA ASP A 64 13.82 6.73 -7.59
C ASP A 64 13.36 7.97 -6.81
N SER A 65 12.14 8.44 -7.05
CA SER A 65 11.58 9.59 -6.35
C SER A 65 11.20 9.27 -4.90
N PRO A 66 11.58 10.12 -3.92
CA PRO A 66 11.11 10.00 -2.53
C PRO A 66 9.58 9.98 -2.43
N LEU A 67 8.88 10.68 -3.33
CA LEU A 67 7.42 10.69 -3.41
C LEU A 67 6.85 9.29 -3.69
N VAL A 68 7.48 8.53 -4.58
CA VAL A 68 7.01 7.17 -4.91
C VAL A 68 7.15 6.24 -3.72
N ILE A 69 8.21 6.37 -2.92
CA ILE A 69 8.38 5.58 -1.69
C ILE A 69 7.28 5.91 -0.69
N ILE A 70 6.93 7.18 -0.53
CA ILE A 70 5.84 7.63 0.33
C ILE A 70 4.51 7.07 -0.16
N ILE A 71 4.22 7.25 -1.45
CA ILE A 71 2.99 6.77 -2.08
C ILE A 71 2.89 5.24 -1.97
N SER A 72 3.97 4.50 -2.24
CA SER A 72 3.99 3.04 -2.15
C SER A 72 3.78 2.52 -0.72
N THR A 73 4.07 3.33 0.30
CA THR A 73 3.83 2.98 1.71
C THR A 73 2.36 3.06 2.08
N ILE A 74 1.58 3.92 1.43
CA ILE A 74 0.15 4.06 1.67
C ILE A 74 -0.59 2.76 1.37
N ILE A 75 -0.23 2.08 0.28
CA ILE A 75 -0.94 0.87 -0.20
C ILE A 75 -0.96 -0.23 0.87
N PRO A 76 0.20 -0.78 1.33
CA PRO A 76 0.19 -1.86 2.30
C PRO A 76 -0.36 -1.42 3.67
N LEU A 77 -0.10 -0.20 4.12
CA LEU A 77 -0.63 0.30 5.38
C LEU A 77 -2.15 0.42 5.35
N SER A 78 -2.73 0.96 4.28
CA SER A 78 -4.18 1.10 4.15
C SER A 78 -4.87 -0.25 4.01
N LEU A 79 -4.34 -1.17 3.19
CA LEU A 79 -4.90 -2.52 3.05
C LEU A 79 -4.87 -3.29 4.36
N SER A 80 -3.73 -3.28 5.06
CA SER A 80 -3.59 -3.97 6.34
C SER A 80 -4.46 -3.36 7.43
N LEU A 81 -4.63 -2.03 7.43
CA LEU A 81 -5.55 -1.34 8.33
C LEU A 81 -7.00 -1.79 8.11
N GLY A 82 -7.45 -1.88 6.85
CA GLY A 82 -8.78 -2.39 6.52
C GLY A 82 -9.00 -3.81 7.03
N LEU A 83 -8.03 -4.71 6.82
CA LEU A 83 -8.09 -6.10 7.29
C LEU A 83 -8.12 -6.21 8.81
N VAL A 84 -7.23 -5.49 9.51
CA VAL A 84 -7.21 -5.49 10.99
C VAL A 84 -8.53 -4.94 11.54
N TRP A 85 -9.03 -3.85 10.97
CA TRP A 85 -10.30 -3.27 11.41
C TRP A 85 -11.46 -4.23 11.28
N GLN A 86 -11.50 -5.00 10.20
CA GLN A 86 -12.58 -5.93 9.89
C GLN A 86 -12.53 -7.19 10.75
N HIS A 87 -11.33 -7.75 10.96
CA HIS A 87 -11.19 -9.10 11.54
C HIS A 87 -10.64 -9.13 12.97
N LEU A 88 -10.02 -8.03 13.45
CA LEU A 88 -9.39 -7.96 14.77
C LEU A 88 -9.91 -6.74 15.58
N PRO A 89 -11.16 -6.82 16.10
CA PRO A 89 -11.79 -5.68 16.77
C PRO A 89 -10.98 -5.13 17.96
N GLU A 90 -10.26 -5.97 18.68
CA GLU A 90 -9.46 -5.59 19.84
C GLU A 90 -8.22 -4.77 19.46
N LEU A 91 -7.71 -4.93 18.23
CA LEU A 91 -6.52 -4.24 17.75
C LEU A 91 -6.82 -2.99 16.90
N ARG A 92 -8.09 -2.67 16.63
CA ARG A 92 -8.52 -1.59 15.73
C ARG A 92 -7.82 -0.26 16.01
N LEU A 93 -7.98 0.26 17.22
CA LEU A 93 -7.42 1.55 17.59
C LEU A 93 -5.89 1.52 17.68
N GLY A 94 -5.32 0.46 18.24
CA GLY A 94 -3.87 0.32 18.34
C GLY A 94 -3.22 0.28 16.97
N TYR A 95 -3.80 -0.47 16.03
CA TYR A 95 -3.27 -0.55 14.66
C TYR A 95 -3.51 0.72 13.85
N LEU A 96 -4.62 1.42 14.06
CA LEU A 96 -4.85 2.74 13.47
C LEU A 96 -3.77 3.73 13.90
N VAL A 97 -3.48 3.81 15.20
CA VAL A 97 -2.41 4.68 15.73
C VAL A 97 -1.05 4.28 15.15
N PHE A 98 -0.74 2.97 15.11
CA PHE A 98 0.48 2.45 14.49
C PHE A 98 0.60 2.90 13.03
N THR A 99 -0.46 2.76 12.23
CA THR A 99 -0.50 3.13 10.82
C THR A 99 -0.27 4.63 10.64
N CYS A 100 -0.98 5.47 11.40
CA CYS A 100 -0.86 6.93 11.31
C CYS A 100 0.53 7.41 11.74
N VAL A 101 1.01 6.97 12.89
CA VAL A 101 2.35 7.32 13.41
C VAL A 101 3.45 6.80 12.47
N GLY A 102 3.33 5.55 12.03
CA GLY A 102 4.28 4.94 11.12
C GLY A 102 4.36 5.66 9.78
N PHE A 103 3.23 6.06 9.21
CA PHE A 103 3.20 6.85 7.98
C PHE A 103 3.88 8.22 8.16
N VAL A 104 3.57 8.92 9.27
CA VAL A 104 4.24 10.19 9.60
C VAL A 104 5.74 10.01 9.78
N LEU A 105 6.20 8.94 10.42
CA LEU A 105 7.62 8.63 10.56
C LEU A 105 8.29 8.38 9.21
N VAL A 106 7.63 7.66 8.28
CA VAL A 106 8.14 7.49 6.91
C VAL A 106 8.26 8.84 6.21
N LEU A 107 7.23 9.71 6.30
CA LEU A 107 7.28 11.07 5.74
C LEU A 107 8.48 11.86 6.29
N ILE A 108 8.60 11.94 7.61
CA ILE A 108 9.65 12.70 8.29
C ILE A 108 11.04 12.19 7.89
N THR A 109 11.23 10.86 7.90
CA THR A 109 12.54 10.28 7.57
C THR A 109 12.92 10.46 6.10
N ARG A 110 11.97 10.68 5.19
CA ARG A 110 12.24 10.93 3.78
C ARG A 110 12.48 12.40 3.45
N TRP A 111 11.93 13.32 4.22
CA TRP A 111 12.07 14.76 3.97
C TRP A 111 13.20 15.41 4.77
N LEU A 112 13.57 14.83 5.90
CA LEU A 112 14.69 15.32 6.71
C LEU A 112 15.97 14.50 6.44
N PRO A 113 17.16 15.08 6.61
CA PRO A 113 18.45 14.43 6.35
C PRO A 113 18.80 13.40 7.43
N PHE A 114 18.00 12.35 7.57
CA PHE A 114 18.32 11.23 8.44
C PHE A 114 19.31 10.27 7.79
N HIS A 115 20.08 9.55 8.62
CA HIS A 115 20.94 8.47 8.15
C HIS A 115 20.14 7.42 7.36
N LEU A 116 20.66 6.98 6.22
CA LEU A 116 20.03 5.97 5.35
C LEU A 116 19.57 4.72 6.11
N LYS A 117 20.33 4.29 7.13
CA LYS A 117 19.96 3.14 7.97
C LYS A 117 18.64 3.35 8.71
N ILE A 118 18.40 4.56 9.23
CA ILE A 118 17.15 4.89 9.95
C ILE A 118 15.98 4.91 8.97
N GLN A 119 16.16 5.55 7.80
CA GLN A 119 15.13 5.59 6.76
C GLN A 119 14.73 4.18 6.31
N THR A 120 15.72 3.32 6.04
CA THR A 120 15.49 1.94 5.62
C THR A 120 14.86 1.11 6.73
N PHE A 121 15.29 1.28 7.99
CA PHE A 121 14.72 0.56 9.13
C PHE A 121 13.24 0.91 9.34
N VAL A 122 12.88 2.20 9.37
CA VAL A 122 11.50 2.66 9.53
C VAL A 122 10.63 2.10 8.39
N LEU A 123 11.10 2.21 7.15
CA LEU A 123 10.38 1.69 6.00
C LEU A 123 10.20 0.16 6.07
N ALA A 124 11.25 -0.58 6.45
CA ALA A 124 11.21 -2.03 6.57
C ALA A 124 10.25 -2.49 7.67
N VAL A 125 10.19 -1.79 8.80
CA VAL A 125 9.24 -2.09 9.88
C VAL A 125 7.81 -1.85 9.40
N MET A 126 7.53 -0.72 8.76
CA MET A 126 6.18 -0.39 8.29
C MET A 126 5.70 -1.35 7.21
N HIS A 127 6.51 -1.56 6.16
CA HIS A 127 6.17 -2.48 5.07
C HIS A 127 6.14 -3.94 5.53
N GLY A 128 7.10 -4.35 6.36
CA GLY A 128 7.18 -5.72 6.88
C GLY A 128 5.98 -6.07 7.75
N THR A 129 5.59 -5.21 8.69
CA THR A 129 4.41 -5.43 9.53
C THR A 129 3.14 -5.47 8.70
N ALA A 130 2.95 -4.49 7.80
CA ALA A 130 1.78 -4.46 6.92
C ALA A 130 1.74 -5.69 6.00
N GLY A 131 2.87 -6.05 5.38
CA GLY A 131 3.00 -7.23 4.52
C GLY A 131 2.72 -8.54 5.25
N LEU A 132 3.21 -8.70 6.48
CA LEU A 132 2.91 -9.87 7.32
C LEU A 132 1.42 -9.98 7.61
N ILE A 133 0.76 -8.88 7.95
CA ILE A 133 -0.68 -8.87 8.19
C ILE A 133 -1.45 -9.23 6.91
N LEU A 134 -1.09 -8.63 5.77
CA LEU A 134 -1.73 -8.90 4.48
C LEU A 134 -1.60 -10.36 4.05
N PHE A 135 -0.51 -11.03 4.42
CA PHE A 135 -0.27 -12.42 4.07
C PHE A 135 -0.83 -13.38 5.13
N LEU A 136 -0.48 -13.18 6.40
CA LEU A 136 -0.80 -14.12 7.47
C LEU A 136 -2.27 -14.08 7.87
N LEU A 137 -2.87 -12.90 7.99
CA LEU A 137 -4.23 -12.79 8.51
C LEU A 137 -5.25 -13.48 7.59
N PRO A 138 -5.30 -13.25 6.27
CA PRO A 138 -6.20 -13.99 5.39
C PRO A 138 -5.90 -15.49 5.35
N THR A 139 -4.62 -15.87 5.41
CA THR A 139 -4.21 -17.29 5.40
C THR A 139 -4.71 -18.01 6.65
N ILE A 140 -4.56 -17.39 7.83
CA ILE A 140 -5.05 -17.96 9.10
C ILE A 140 -6.58 -18.04 9.09
N LEU A 141 -7.27 -16.98 8.65
CA LEU A 141 -8.72 -16.97 8.57
C LEU A 141 -9.26 -18.05 7.63
N ALA A 142 -8.60 -18.23 6.47
CA ALA A 142 -8.93 -19.30 5.53
C ALA A 142 -8.73 -20.70 6.15
N ALA A 143 -7.60 -20.91 6.85
CA ALA A 143 -7.29 -22.18 7.52
C ALA A 143 -8.29 -22.50 8.66
N LEU A 144 -8.81 -21.47 9.33
CA LEU A 144 -9.82 -21.61 10.37
C LEU A 144 -11.26 -21.73 9.85
N GLY A 145 -11.47 -21.65 8.52
CA GLY A 145 -12.79 -21.69 7.90
C GLY A 145 -13.67 -20.46 8.21
N VAL A 146 -13.08 -19.35 8.62
CA VAL A 146 -13.78 -18.09 8.97
C VAL A 146 -14.02 -17.20 7.76
N THR A 147 -13.64 -17.65 6.56
CA THR A 147 -13.92 -16.90 5.32
C THR A 147 -15.40 -16.92 4.99
N ARG A 148 -16.06 -15.78 5.13
CA ARG A 148 -17.38 -15.49 4.55
C ARG A 148 -17.20 -14.71 3.26
#